data_509a97707bf1a6a66b2ae91679543f9e
#
_entry.id   509a97707bf1a6a66b2ae91679543f9e
#
_cell.length_a   1.000
_cell.length_b   1.000
_cell.length_c   1.000
_cell.angle_alpha   90.00
_cell.angle_beta   90.00
_cell.angle_gamma   90.00
#
_symmetry.space_group_name_H-M   'P 1'
#
loop_
_entity.id
_entity.type
_entity.pdbx_description
1 polymer ?
#
loop_
_entity_poly.entity_id
_entity_poly.type
_entity_poly.pdbx_seq_one_letter_code
_entity_poly.pdbx_strand_id
1 'polypeptide(L)'
;DFPVVCADVRKDYGAHCVFSDVNLRIKRGEKVAFVGKNGEGKSTLVKCIMGEIPFTGTLTIAHGVQIGYYAQNQAQLLDESLTVFDTIDRVAVGDVRLKIRDILGAFMFGGEASDKKVKVLSGGARSRLAMIKLLLEPVNLLILDEPTNHLDMRTKDVLKEAIREFDG
;
A
#
# COMPACT_ATOMS: atom_id res chain seq x y z
N ASP A 1 -14.07 14.58 -8.79
CA ASP A 1 -14.33 13.14 -8.70
C ASP A 1 -13.87 12.60 -7.37
N PHE A 2 -14.67 11.70 -6.79
CA PHE A 2 -14.40 11.07 -5.50
C PHE A 2 -14.16 9.57 -5.73
N PRO A 3 -12.90 9.10 -5.72
CA PRO A 3 -12.60 7.67 -5.87
C PRO A 3 -13.22 6.79 -4.79
N VAL A 4 -13.38 7.32 -3.57
CA VAL A 4 -14.01 6.59 -2.47
C VAL A 4 -15.06 7.47 -1.81
N VAL A 5 -16.27 6.93 -1.66
CA VAL A 5 -17.37 7.58 -0.92
C VAL A 5 -17.99 6.58 0.04
N CYS A 6 -17.99 6.92 1.32
CA CYS A 6 -18.69 6.17 2.37
C CYS A 6 -19.86 7.01 2.88
N ALA A 7 -21.05 6.43 2.95
CA ALA A 7 -22.24 7.07 3.47
C ALA A 7 -22.91 6.12 4.50
N ASP A 8 -22.93 6.55 5.75
CA ASP A 8 -23.53 5.83 6.87
C ASP A 8 -23.04 4.39 7.02
N VAL A 9 -21.74 4.18 6.78
CA VAL A 9 -21.15 2.84 6.84
C VAL A 9 -21.02 2.40 8.30
N ARG A 10 -21.46 1.16 8.56
CA ARG A 10 -21.43 0.55 9.87
C ARG A 10 -20.95 -0.89 9.77
N LYS A 11 -20.17 -1.30 10.75
CA LYS A 11 -19.71 -2.69 10.87
C LYS A 11 -19.88 -3.20 12.28
N ASP A 12 -20.58 -4.33 12.39
CA ASP A 12 -20.77 -5.05 13.64
C ASP A 12 -20.25 -6.48 13.52
N TYR A 13 -19.72 -6.99 14.61
CA TYR A 13 -19.44 -8.42 14.79
C TYR A 13 -20.32 -8.90 15.95
N GLY A 14 -21.48 -9.52 15.62
CA GLY A 14 -22.47 -9.86 16.62
C GLY A 14 -22.99 -8.64 17.36
N ALA A 15 -22.87 -8.63 18.69
CA ALA A 15 -23.28 -7.51 19.52
C ALA A 15 -22.25 -6.37 19.58
N HIS A 16 -21.04 -6.57 19.04
CA HIS A 16 -19.97 -5.58 19.06
C HIS A 16 -20.01 -4.69 17.82
N CYS A 17 -20.27 -3.41 18.01
CA CYS A 17 -20.17 -2.41 16.96
C CYS A 17 -18.74 -1.89 16.87
N VAL A 18 -18.06 -2.16 15.74
CA VAL A 18 -16.68 -1.69 15.51
C VAL A 18 -16.69 -0.20 15.17
N PHE A 19 -17.56 0.20 14.24
CA PHE A 19 -17.81 1.60 13.92
C PHE A 19 -19.22 1.77 13.33
N SER A 20 -19.72 3.00 13.41
CA SER A 20 -21.01 3.37 12.83
C SER A 20 -20.96 4.80 12.30
N ASP A 21 -21.89 5.13 11.44
CA ASP A 21 -22.08 6.46 10.89
C ASP A 21 -20.80 7.02 10.24
N VAL A 22 -20.03 6.15 9.57
CA VAL A 22 -18.83 6.59 8.85
C VAL A 22 -19.24 7.25 7.54
N ASN A 23 -18.96 8.53 7.45
CA ASN A 23 -19.18 9.34 6.26
C ASN A 23 -17.84 9.90 5.82
N LEU A 24 -17.38 9.51 4.64
CA LEU A 24 -16.06 9.83 4.15
C LEU A 24 -16.11 10.01 2.64
N ARG A 25 -15.47 11.07 2.17
CA ARG A 25 -15.24 11.27 0.73
C ARG A 25 -13.76 11.55 0.53
N ILE A 26 -13.13 10.77 -0.31
CA ILE A 26 -11.73 10.97 -0.66
C ILE A 26 -11.66 11.50 -2.08
N LYS A 27 -11.04 12.67 -2.23
CA LYS A 27 -10.84 13.30 -3.54
C LYS A 27 -9.62 12.71 -4.23
N ARG A 28 -9.62 12.78 -5.55
CA ARG A 28 -8.42 12.41 -6.32
C ARG A 28 -7.25 13.31 -5.92
N GLY A 29 -6.09 12.71 -5.71
CA GLY A 29 -4.87 13.39 -5.27
C GLY A 29 -4.80 13.67 -3.77
N GLU A 30 -5.85 13.35 -3.03
CA GLU A 30 -5.88 13.57 -1.58
C GLU A 30 -5.09 12.48 -0.84
N LYS A 31 -4.34 12.90 0.19
CA LYS A 31 -3.63 12.00 1.08
C LYS A 31 -4.34 12.00 2.43
N VAL A 32 -4.94 10.88 2.79
CA VAL A 32 -5.77 10.72 3.99
C VAL A 32 -5.12 9.74 4.96
N ALA A 33 -5.07 10.09 6.23
CA ALA A 33 -4.58 9.19 7.27
C ALA A 33 -5.69 8.81 8.23
N PHE A 34 -5.82 7.50 8.50
CA PHE A 34 -6.68 7.01 9.56
C PHE A 34 -5.86 6.90 10.84
N VAL A 35 -6.25 7.68 11.85
CA VAL A 35 -5.53 7.76 13.11
C VAL A 35 -6.41 7.20 14.23
N GLY A 36 -5.80 6.43 15.11
CA GLY A 36 -6.50 5.83 16.24
C GLY A 36 -5.67 4.69 16.82
N LYS A 37 -6.11 4.19 17.97
CA LYS A 37 -5.48 3.05 18.63
C LYS A 37 -5.75 1.75 17.87
N ASN A 38 -4.89 0.76 18.08
CA ASN A 38 -5.15 -0.59 17.58
C ASN A 38 -6.49 -1.10 18.13
N GLY A 39 -7.28 -1.73 17.28
CA GLY A 39 -8.61 -2.22 17.66
C GLY A 39 -9.75 -1.21 17.51
N GLU A 40 -9.50 0.01 17.09
CA GLU A 40 -10.54 1.04 16.86
C GLU A 40 -11.20 0.98 15.48
N GLY A 41 -10.93 -0.06 14.70
CA GLY A 41 -11.64 -0.31 13.45
C GLY A 41 -10.95 0.19 12.19
N LYS A 42 -9.71 0.70 12.25
CA LYS A 42 -8.98 1.17 11.07
C LYS A 42 -8.82 0.08 10.02
N SER A 43 -8.29 -1.06 10.39
CA SER A 43 -8.11 -2.21 9.50
C SER A 43 -9.44 -2.77 9.02
N THR A 44 -10.47 -2.72 9.87
CA THR A 44 -11.81 -3.17 9.51
C THR A 44 -12.42 -2.28 8.42
N LEU A 45 -12.26 -0.96 8.55
CA LEU A 45 -12.73 -0.02 7.52
C LEU A 45 -12.00 -0.25 6.20
N VAL A 46 -10.69 -0.47 6.23
CA VAL A 46 -9.91 -0.79 5.04
C VAL A 46 -10.43 -2.07 4.37
N LYS A 47 -10.74 -3.11 5.14
CA LYS A 47 -11.32 -4.35 4.60
C LYS A 47 -12.69 -4.12 3.95
N CYS A 48 -13.50 -3.23 4.52
CA CYS A 48 -14.76 -2.82 3.90
C CYS A 48 -14.53 -2.11 2.56
N ILE A 49 -13.57 -1.19 2.50
CA ILE A 49 -13.20 -0.49 1.26
C ILE A 49 -12.69 -1.47 0.20
N MET A 50 -11.91 -2.47 0.62
CA MET A 50 -11.39 -3.52 -0.27
C MET A 50 -12.47 -4.51 -0.72
N GLY A 51 -13.66 -4.48 -0.14
CA GLY A 51 -14.74 -5.41 -0.45
C GLY A 51 -14.54 -6.80 0.15
N GLU A 52 -13.69 -6.95 1.15
CA GLU A 52 -13.37 -8.25 1.74
C GLU A 52 -14.37 -8.72 2.79
N ILE A 53 -15.08 -7.80 3.42
CA ILE A 53 -16.05 -8.10 4.48
C ILE A 53 -17.36 -7.36 4.25
N PRO A 54 -18.50 -7.94 4.68
CA PRO A 54 -19.80 -7.26 4.58
C PRO A 54 -19.92 -6.12 5.59
N PHE A 55 -20.74 -5.14 5.26
CA PHE A 55 -21.02 -3.97 6.08
C PHE A 55 -22.45 -3.46 5.76
N THR A 56 -22.96 -2.54 6.57
CA THR A 56 -24.19 -1.81 6.27
C THR A 56 -23.86 -0.38 5.87
N GLY A 57 -24.79 0.27 5.15
CA GLY A 57 -24.56 1.59 4.58
C GLY A 57 -24.12 1.50 3.12
N THR A 58 -23.70 2.63 2.58
CA THR A 58 -23.26 2.72 1.18
C THR A 58 -21.77 3.04 1.09
N LEU A 59 -21.05 2.20 0.37
CA LEU A 59 -19.62 2.43 0.09
C LEU A 59 -19.43 2.26 -1.41
N THR A 60 -19.01 3.34 -2.06
CA THR A 60 -18.83 3.38 -3.51
C THR A 60 -17.37 3.60 -3.86
N ILE A 61 -16.83 2.73 -4.70
CA ILE A 61 -15.52 2.89 -5.33
C ILE A 61 -15.77 3.31 -6.78
N ALA A 62 -15.20 4.42 -7.21
CA ALA A 62 -15.44 4.95 -8.54
C ALA A 62 -14.97 3.97 -9.63
N HIS A 63 -15.59 4.05 -10.79
CA HIS A 63 -15.18 3.25 -11.94
C HIS A 63 -13.73 3.57 -12.33
N GLY A 64 -12.97 2.54 -12.68
CA GLY A 64 -11.58 2.69 -13.09
C GLY A 64 -10.59 2.80 -11.94
N VAL A 65 -11.05 2.77 -10.69
CA VAL A 65 -10.14 2.77 -9.53
C VAL A 65 -9.49 1.39 -9.39
N GLN A 66 -8.15 1.39 -9.39
CA GLN A 66 -7.34 0.22 -9.12
C GLN A 66 -6.64 0.39 -7.78
N ILE A 67 -6.94 -0.48 -6.84
CA ILE A 67 -6.45 -0.37 -5.46
C ILE A 67 -5.16 -1.15 -5.32
N GLY A 68 -4.12 -0.47 -4.81
CA GLY A 68 -2.92 -1.10 -4.30
C GLY A 68 -2.96 -1.09 -2.77
N TYR A 69 -2.79 -2.26 -2.16
CA TYR A 69 -2.87 -2.41 -0.72
C TYR A 69 -1.56 -2.96 -0.15
N TYR A 70 -1.00 -2.26 0.83
CA TYR A 70 0.16 -2.72 1.57
C TYR A 70 -0.24 -3.07 3.01
N ALA A 71 -0.08 -4.34 3.35
CA ALA A 71 -0.18 -4.85 4.72
C ALA A 71 1.15 -5.51 5.10
N GLN A 72 1.31 -5.82 6.38
CA GLN A 72 2.55 -6.43 6.91
C GLN A 72 2.93 -7.75 6.21
N ASN A 73 1.95 -8.51 5.72
CA ASN A 73 2.19 -9.78 5.06
C ASN A 73 2.61 -9.66 3.58
N GLN A 74 2.66 -8.47 3.02
CA GLN A 74 3.02 -8.27 1.61
C GLN A 74 4.44 -8.77 1.30
N ALA A 75 5.37 -8.62 2.25
CA ALA A 75 6.73 -9.12 2.10
C ALA A 75 6.80 -10.64 1.88
N GLN A 76 5.85 -11.39 2.44
CA GLN A 76 5.77 -12.85 2.30
C GLN A 76 5.22 -13.30 0.96
N LEU A 77 4.57 -12.40 0.22
CA LEU A 77 3.99 -12.69 -1.08
C LEU A 77 4.98 -12.53 -2.24
N LEU A 78 6.20 -12.06 -1.94
CA LEU A 78 7.25 -11.92 -2.95
C LEU A 78 7.71 -13.29 -3.44
N ASP A 79 8.02 -13.38 -4.73
CA ASP A 79 8.57 -14.58 -5.34
C ASP A 79 10.06 -14.70 -4.97
N GLU A 80 10.40 -15.68 -4.13
CA GLU A 80 11.75 -15.88 -3.63
C GLU A 80 12.75 -16.31 -4.70
N SER A 81 12.29 -16.81 -5.83
CA SER A 81 13.14 -17.25 -6.93
C SER A 81 13.65 -16.10 -7.80
N LEU A 82 13.03 -14.93 -7.68
CA LEU A 82 13.41 -13.75 -8.45
C LEU A 82 14.51 -12.96 -7.74
N THR A 83 15.27 -12.19 -8.54
CA THR A 83 16.16 -11.15 -7.99
C THR A 83 15.35 -9.93 -7.59
N VAL A 84 15.97 -9.05 -6.80
CA VAL A 84 15.39 -7.74 -6.47
C VAL A 84 15.03 -6.98 -7.74
N PHE A 85 15.96 -6.90 -8.70
CA PHE A 85 15.71 -6.22 -9.96
C PHE A 85 14.54 -6.83 -10.73
N ASP A 86 14.49 -8.14 -10.89
CA ASP A 86 13.43 -8.81 -11.65
C ASP A 86 12.06 -8.62 -11.01
N THR A 87 11.99 -8.60 -9.69
CA THR A 87 10.75 -8.34 -8.96
C THR A 87 10.13 -7.01 -9.38
N ILE A 88 10.94 -5.99 -9.52
CA ILE A 88 10.49 -4.64 -9.90
C ILE A 88 10.30 -4.53 -11.42
N ASP A 89 11.19 -5.12 -12.21
CA ASP A 89 11.11 -5.08 -13.68
C ASP A 89 9.79 -5.66 -14.20
N ARG A 90 9.26 -6.68 -13.53
CA ARG A 90 8.00 -7.32 -13.92
C ARG A 90 6.76 -6.45 -13.74
N VAL A 91 6.80 -5.50 -12.81
CA VAL A 91 5.64 -4.64 -12.52
C VAL A 91 5.79 -3.23 -13.07
N ALA A 92 7.01 -2.78 -13.33
CA ALA A 92 7.27 -1.45 -13.85
C ALA A 92 6.79 -1.33 -15.29
N VAL A 93 6.13 -0.21 -15.61
CA VAL A 93 5.58 0.06 -16.94
C VAL A 93 6.07 1.41 -17.45
N GLY A 94 6.18 1.53 -18.77
CA GLY A 94 6.54 2.78 -19.42
C GLY A 94 7.95 3.26 -19.07
N ASP A 95 8.12 4.57 -18.93
CA ASP A 95 9.41 5.22 -18.68
C ASP A 95 10.03 4.85 -17.33
N VAL A 96 9.22 4.40 -16.39
CA VAL A 96 9.68 3.95 -15.06
C VAL A 96 10.69 2.80 -15.20
N ARG A 97 10.53 1.94 -16.20
CA ARG A 97 11.46 0.83 -16.44
C ARG A 97 12.89 1.30 -16.67
N LEU A 98 13.07 2.48 -17.23
CA LEU A 98 14.40 3.07 -17.48
C LEU A 98 15.05 3.56 -16.17
N LYS A 99 14.27 3.76 -15.13
CA LYS A 99 14.70 4.32 -13.84
C LYS A 99 14.74 3.30 -12.71
N ILE A 100 14.54 2.01 -12.99
CA ILE A 100 14.45 0.97 -11.94
C ILE A 100 15.69 1.00 -11.04
N ARG A 101 16.89 1.06 -11.60
CA ARG A 101 18.13 1.02 -10.81
C ARG A 101 18.27 2.25 -9.93
N ASP A 102 17.84 3.43 -10.40
CA ASP A 102 17.86 4.65 -9.60
C ASP A 102 16.87 4.55 -8.43
N ILE A 103 15.69 4.02 -8.69
CA ILE A 103 14.65 3.81 -7.65
C ILE A 103 15.14 2.81 -6.62
N LEU A 104 15.68 1.68 -7.06
CA LEU A 104 16.24 0.67 -6.16
C LEU A 104 17.39 1.25 -5.32
N GLY A 105 18.25 2.07 -5.91
CA GLY A 105 19.31 2.74 -5.18
C GLY A 105 18.77 3.65 -4.08
N ALA A 106 17.71 4.41 -4.36
CA ALA A 106 17.08 5.28 -3.37
C ALA A 106 16.52 4.51 -2.18
N PHE A 107 16.04 3.27 -2.39
CA PHE A 107 15.55 2.37 -1.35
C PHE A 107 16.63 1.41 -0.82
N MET A 108 17.90 1.73 -1.00
CA MET A 108 19.06 0.98 -0.50
C MET A 108 19.25 -0.41 -1.14
N PHE A 109 18.88 -0.55 -2.40
CA PHE A 109 19.14 -1.73 -3.22
C PHE A 109 20.09 -1.38 -4.40
N GLY A 110 21.06 -0.50 -4.15
CA GLY A 110 22.00 -0.10 -5.18
C GLY A 110 23.06 -1.16 -5.47
N GLY A 111 23.64 -1.10 -6.68
CA GLY A 111 24.73 -1.96 -7.09
C GLY A 111 24.40 -3.45 -7.05
N GLU A 112 25.26 -4.24 -6.42
CA GLU A 112 25.10 -5.68 -6.33
C GLU A 112 23.86 -6.12 -5.54
N ALA A 113 23.33 -5.27 -4.68
CA ALA A 113 22.13 -5.60 -3.90
C ALA A 113 20.93 -5.86 -4.79
N SER A 114 20.84 -5.21 -5.95
CA SER A 114 19.74 -5.41 -6.90
C SER A 114 19.80 -6.78 -7.60
N ASP A 115 20.94 -7.43 -7.61
CA ASP A 115 21.13 -8.74 -8.24
C ASP A 115 20.93 -9.91 -7.27
N LYS A 116 20.71 -9.63 -5.98
CA LYS A 116 20.42 -10.66 -4.98
C LYS A 116 19.03 -11.22 -5.17
N LYS A 117 18.88 -12.52 -4.90
CA LYS A 117 17.56 -13.13 -4.90
C LYS A 117 16.78 -12.76 -3.64
N VAL A 118 15.47 -12.65 -3.78
CA VAL A 118 14.55 -12.32 -2.67
C VAL A 118 14.75 -13.27 -1.48
N LYS A 119 14.99 -14.54 -1.75
CA LYS A 119 15.16 -15.56 -0.70
C LYS A 119 16.28 -15.27 0.30
N VAL A 120 17.30 -14.50 -0.09
CA VAL A 120 18.44 -14.18 0.80
C VAL A 120 18.26 -12.86 1.54
N LEU A 121 17.17 -12.13 1.29
CA LEU A 121 16.92 -10.85 1.93
C LEU A 121 16.43 -11.02 3.37
N SER A 122 16.81 -10.06 4.24
CA SER A 122 16.23 -9.92 5.57
C SER A 122 14.74 -9.56 5.49
N GLY A 123 14.03 -9.71 6.62
CA GLY A 123 12.63 -9.32 6.70
C GLY A 123 12.41 -7.84 6.38
N GLY A 124 13.27 -6.97 6.91
CA GLY A 124 13.21 -5.53 6.61
C GLY A 124 13.46 -5.21 5.15
N ALA A 125 14.44 -5.89 4.53
CA ALA A 125 14.70 -5.72 3.10
C ALA A 125 13.54 -6.21 2.23
N ARG A 126 12.90 -7.32 2.59
CA ARG A 126 11.71 -7.81 1.88
C ARG A 126 10.56 -6.81 1.98
N SER A 127 10.35 -6.21 3.15
CA SER A 127 9.32 -5.20 3.35
C SER A 127 9.56 -3.96 2.47
N ARG A 128 10.82 -3.50 2.39
CA ARG A 128 11.19 -2.40 1.49
C ARG A 128 10.91 -2.75 0.03
N LEU A 129 11.28 -3.95 -0.39
CA LEU A 129 11.07 -4.39 -1.77
C LEU A 129 9.58 -4.49 -2.11
N ALA A 130 8.77 -5.03 -1.20
CA ALA A 130 7.33 -5.10 -1.37
C ALA A 130 6.71 -3.70 -1.51
N MET A 131 7.22 -2.73 -0.75
CA MET A 131 6.77 -1.34 -0.84
C MET A 131 7.12 -0.73 -2.21
N ILE A 132 8.33 -0.92 -2.70
CA ILE A 132 8.75 -0.43 -4.02
C ILE A 132 7.85 -1.03 -5.11
N LYS A 133 7.62 -2.34 -5.03
CA LYS A 133 6.77 -3.04 -5.99
C LYS A 133 5.38 -2.43 -6.05
N LEU A 134 4.79 -2.16 -4.88
CA LEU A 134 3.46 -1.57 -4.81
C LEU A 134 3.42 -0.16 -5.39
N LEU A 135 4.42 0.67 -5.10
CA LEU A 135 4.49 2.04 -5.60
C LEU A 135 4.64 2.12 -7.13
N LEU A 136 5.20 1.08 -7.75
CA LEU A 136 5.43 1.02 -9.19
C LEU A 136 4.35 0.24 -9.96
N GLU A 137 3.44 -0.43 -9.25
CA GLU A 137 2.29 -1.06 -9.89
C GLU A 137 1.34 0.01 -10.45
N PRO A 138 0.58 -0.30 -11.51
CA PRO A 138 -0.35 0.66 -12.11
C PRO A 138 -1.62 0.82 -11.27
N VAL A 139 -1.47 1.29 -10.03
CA VAL A 139 -2.57 1.56 -9.11
C VAL A 139 -2.82 3.06 -9.02
N ASN A 140 -4.06 3.44 -8.76
CA ASN A 140 -4.45 4.84 -8.60
C ASN A 140 -5.16 5.15 -7.27
N LEU A 141 -5.35 4.14 -6.44
CA LEU A 141 -5.72 4.30 -5.03
C LEU A 141 -4.77 3.44 -4.20
N LEU A 142 -3.94 4.08 -3.40
CA LEU A 142 -2.93 3.41 -2.58
C LEU A 142 -3.39 3.39 -1.13
N ILE A 143 -3.52 2.20 -0.57
CA ILE A 143 -3.87 1.98 0.83
C ILE A 143 -2.67 1.36 1.54
N LEU A 144 -2.15 2.07 2.55
CA LEU A 144 -0.99 1.64 3.31
C LEU A 144 -1.39 1.38 4.76
N ASP A 145 -1.23 0.14 5.20
CA ASP A 145 -1.51 -0.27 6.58
C ASP A 145 -0.18 -0.43 7.31
N GLU A 146 0.09 0.49 8.25
CA GLU A 146 1.32 0.55 9.02
C GLU A 146 2.60 0.44 8.15
N PRO A 147 2.73 1.28 7.11
CA PRO A 147 3.80 1.12 6.12
C PRO A 147 5.20 1.39 6.67
N THR A 148 5.30 2.05 7.82
CA THR A 148 6.59 2.42 8.42
C THR A 148 7.13 1.38 9.38
N ASN A 149 6.37 0.33 9.70
CA ASN A 149 6.84 -0.76 10.56
C ASN A 149 8.06 -1.44 9.92
N HIS A 150 9.08 -1.64 10.75
CA HIS A 150 10.35 -2.27 10.34
C HIS A 150 11.17 -1.48 9.32
N LEU A 151 10.85 -0.22 9.07
CA LEU A 151 11.64 0.66 8.21
C LEU A 151 12.59 1.53 9.06
N ASP A 152 13.80 1.73 8.56
CA ASP A 152 14.74 2.69 9.16
C ASP A 152 14.34 4.14 8.79
N MET A 153 15.01 5.11 9.42
CA MET A 153 14.70 6.54 9.22
C MET A 153 14.88 6.98 7.77
N ARG A 154 15.95 6.52 7.13
CA ARG A 154 16.24 6.88 5.74
C ARG A 154 15.16 6.36 4.79
N THR A 155 14.76 5.10 4.96
CA THR A 155 13.71 4.48 4.15
C THR A 155 12.36 5.16 4.40
N LYS A 156 12.07 5.55 5.65
CA LYS A 156 10.85 6.31 5.96
C LYS A 156 10.81 7.64 5.22
N ASP A 157 11.93 8.34 5.14
CA ASP A 157 11.99 9.63 4.43
C ASP A 157 11.78 9.45 2.92
N VAL A 158 12.37 8.41 2.33
CA VAL A 158 12.17 8.08 0.92
C VAL A 158 10.70 7.72 0.65
N LEU A 159 10.09 6.94 1.55
CA LEU A 159 8.67 6.58 1.44
C LEU A 159 7.77 7.81 1.50
N LYS A 160 8.03 8.73 2.42
CA LYS A 160 7.26 9.98 2.52
C LYS A 160 7.28 10.77 1.23
N GLU A 161 8.46 10.90 0.62
CA GLU A 161 8.61 11.62 -0.64
C GLU A 161 7.86 10.91 -1.77
N ALA A 162 7.95 9.59 -1.86
CA ALA A 162 7.24 8.81 -2.85
C ALA A 162 5.72 8.95 -2.72
N ILE A 163 5.19 8.96 -1.50
CA ILE A 163 3.77 9.18 -1.24
C ILE A 163 3.35 10.60 -1.66
N ARG A 164 4.18 11.58 -1.36
CA ARG A 164 3.92 12.97 -1.74
C ARG A 164 3.80 13.15 -3.24
N GLU A 165 4.62 12.45 -4.01
CA GLU A 165 4.65 12.51 -5.48
C GLU A 165 3.66 11.58 -6.15
N PHE A 166 2.98 10.73 -5.41
CA PHE A 166 2.00 9.79 -5.96
C PHE A 166 0.79 10.54 -6.52
N ASP A 167 0.43 10.24 -7.77
CA ASP A 167 -0.60 10.97 -8.53
C ASP A 167 -2.02 10.43 -8.32
N GLY A 168 -2.18 9.40 -7.54
CA GLY A 168 -3.48 8.79 -7.27
C GLY A 168 -4.39 9.59 -6.35
#